data_a656ac2a32fd883486b47ae4b87862a5
#
_entry.id   a656ac2a32fd883486b47ae4b87862a5
#
_cell.length_a   1.000
_cell.length_b   1.000
_cell.length_c   1.000
_cell.angle_alpha   90.00
_cell.angle_beta   90.00
_cell.angle_gamma   90.00
#
_symmetry.space_group_name_H-M   'P 1'
#
loop_
_entity.id
_entity.type
_entity.pdbx_description
1 polymer ?
#
loop_
_entity_poly.entity_id
_entity_poly.type
_entity_poly.pdbx_seq_one_letter_code
_entity_poly.pdbx_strand_id
1 'polypeptide(L)'
;WQGDPNRGVNQGAVNFLRSLNHGLNERWPTGIYMAEDSTNFLKVTAPTRYEGVGFDYKWDMGWMHDTLDYFATPFGERPGCYGKLLFSMHYFYNELYLLALSHDEVVHGKKTIIDKLWGSYAEKCAQLRTLYFYMYTHPGKKLNFMGNELAHFREWDEKRELDWNLLEYPFHDAFQKYFAALCRTYASEPALYDGEYNPDCFEWVASESCAEGVYAWLRKGRGQNLLCVMNTQDSSHKKFPLYLKFPCSAELVLDTEAGTWGGVHKAHRKQNFHTTDGGVFGRDYTLTLDLP
;
A
#
# COMPACT_ATOMS: atom_id res chain seq x y z
N TRP A 1 2.79 -17.69 20.48
CA TRP A 1 1.96 -17.09 21.53
C TRP A 1 0.46 -17.24 21.26
N GLN A 2 0.15 -17.66 20.04
CA GLN A 2 -1.21 -18.01 19.59
C GLN A 2 -1.62 -19.24 20.35
N GLY A 3 -1.77 -19.74 21.17
CA GLY A 3 -2.24 -20.94 21.83
C GLY A 3 -2.93 -21.95 20.93
N ASP A 4 -3.32 -23.06 21.51
CA ASP A 4 -4.21 -24.02 20.88
C ASP A 4 -5.58 -23.36 20.64
N PRO A 5 -6.16 -23.42 19.43
CA PRO A 5 -7.49 -22.87 19.13
C PRO A 5 -8.58 -23.32 20.09
N ASN A 6 -8.43 -24.53 20.66
CA ASN A 6 -9.37 -25.09 21.64
C ASN A 6 -9.11 -24.61 23.08
N ARG A 7 -7.98 -23.98 23.37
CA ARG A 7 -7.55 -23.51 24.69
C ARG A 7 -7.48 -22.00 24.80
N GLY A 8 -7.70 -21.27 23.70
CA GLY A 8 -7.61 -19.83 23.63
C GLY A 8 -6.17 -19.30 23.70
N VAL A 9 -6.02 -18.06 24.15
CA VAL A 9 -4.74 -17.33 24.18
C VAL A 9 -3.77 -17.97 25.18
N ASN A 10 -2.51 -18.17 24.76
CA ASN A 10 -1.44 -18.57 25.66
C ASN A 10 -1.01 -17.39 26.54
N GLN A 11 -1.62 -17.27 27.71
CA GLN A 11 -1.37 -16.17 28.64
C GLN A 11 0.08 -16.10 29.12
N GLY A 12 0.74 -17.26 29.24
CA GLY A 12 2.17 -17.34 29.62
C GLY A 12 3.04 -16.66 28.55
N ALA A 13 2.79 -16.94 27.27
CA ALA A 13 3.50 -16.30 26.16
C ALA A 13 3.22 -14.79 26.09
N VAL A 14 1.98 -14.35 26.28
CA VAL A 14 1.63 -12.93 26.33
C VAL A 14 2.38 -12.22 27.47
N ASN A 15 2.37 -12.79 28.66
CA ASN A 15 3.07 -12.21 29.82
C ASN A 15 4.60 -12.15 29.60
N PHE A 16 5.17 -13.19 28.99
CA PHE A 16 6.58 -13.19 28.60
C PHE A 16 6.91 -12.06 27.62
N LEU A 17 6.14 -11.90 26.54
CA LEU A 17 6.33 -10.85 25.55
C LEU A 17 6.19 -9.45 26.14
N ARG A 18 5.21 -9.24 27.03
CA ARG A 18 5.06 -7.98 27.75
C ARG A 18 6.30 -7.63 28.57
N SER A 19 6.79 -8.59 29.35
CA SER A 19 7.99 -8.40 30.17
C SER A 19 9.23 -8.16 29.31
N LEU A 20 9.36 -8.91 28.21
CA LEU A 20 10.46 -8.77 27.26
C LEU A 20 10.45 -7.37 26.63
N ASN A 21 9.33 -6.95 26.03
CA ASN A 21 9.23 -5.66 25.35
C ASN A 21 9.40 -4.49 26.34
N HIS A 22 8.88 -4.61 27.56
CA HIS A 22 9.13 -3.61 28.61
C HIS A 22 10.63 -3.47 28.89
N GLY A 23 11.33 -4.57 29.17
CA GLY A 23 12.77 -4.54 29.41
C GLY A 23 13.61 -4.11 28.22
N LEU A 24 13.19 -4.47 26.99
CA LEU A 24 13.86 -4.03 25.77
C LEU A 24 13.74 -2.51 25.58
N ASN A 25 12.55 -1.95 25.76
CA ASN A 25 12.30 -0.51 25.64
C ASN A 25 13.06 0.31 26.70
N GLU A 26 13.22 -0.23 27.91
CA GLU A 26 14.06 0.41 28.94
C GLU A 26 15.54 0.38 28.59
N ARG A 27 16.03 -0.76 28.08
CA ARG A 27 17.45 -0.98 27.82
C ARG A 27 17.92 -0.39 26.50
N TRP A 28 17.07 -0.45 25.47
CA TRP A 28 17.35 0.04 24.11
C TRP A 28 16.16 0.87 23.59
N PRO A 29 15.99 2.10 24.09
CA PRO A 29 14.82 2.94 23.78
C PRO A 29 14.75 3.40 22.33
N THR A 30 15.81 3.24 21.54
CA THR A 30 15.85 3.52 20.11
C THR A 30 15.63 2.30 19.24
N GLY A 31 15.48 1.12 19.83
CA GLY A 31 15.14 -0.11 19.12
C GLY A 31 13.71 -0.06 18.62
N ILE A 32 13.45 -0.65 17.45
CA ILE A 32 12.10 -0.80 16.88
C ILE A 32 11.77 -2.29 16.90
N TYR A 33 10.71 -2.65 17.61
CA TYR A 33 10.27 -4.03 17.80
C TYR A 33 8.96 -4.27 17.06
N MET A 34 8.96 -5.17 16.08
CA MET A 34 7.83 -5.44 15.23
C MET A 34 7.27 -6.84 15.48
N ALA A 35 5.96 -6.97 15.50
CA ALA A 35 5.28 -8.25 15.60
C ALA A 35 4.85 -8.74 14.21
N GLU A 36 5.26 -9.95 13.84
CA GLU A 36 4.63 -10.72 12.78
C GLU A 36 3.53 -11.58 13.42
N ASP A 37 2.31 -11.14 13.27
CA ASP A 37 1.14 -11.79 13.88
C ASP A 37 -0.09 -11.62 13.00
N SER A 38 -0.63 -12.74 12.53
CA SER A 38 -1.82 -12.81 11.66
C SER A 38 -3.14 -12.91 12.44
N THR A 39 -3.10 -12.87 13.77
CA THR A 39 -4.30 -13.02 14.59
C THR A 39 -5.03 -11.69 14.81
N ASN A 40 -6.28 -11.80 15.26
CA ASN A 40 -7.08 -10.68 15.73
C ASN A 40 -6.84 -10.33 17.21
N PHE A 41 -5.74 -10.78 17.82
CA PHE A 41 -5.37 -10.41 19.18
C PHE A 41 -5.16 -8.89 19.25
N LEU A 42 -5.81 -8.27 20.24
CA LEU A 42 -5.82 -6.82 20.38
C LEU A 42 -4.67 -6.29 21.23
N LYS A 43 -4.33 -5.01 21.06
CA LYS A 43 -3.32 -4.29 21.82
C LYS A 43 -1.90 -4.86 21.66
N VAL A 44 -1.59 -5.41 20.49
CA VAL A 44 -0.23 -5.86 20.18
C VAL A 44 0.76 -4.69 20.22
N THR A 45 0.37 -3.55 19.67
CA THR A 45 1.19 -2.33 19.60
C THR A 45 0.90 -1.32 20.70
N ALA A 46 -0.08 -1.57 21.54
CA ALA A 46 -0.32 -0.72 22.70
C ALA A 46 0.81 -0.86 23.73
N PRO A 47 1.25 0.25 24.39
CA PRO A 47 2.27 0.20 25.42
C PRO A 47 1.90 -0.73 26.57
N THR A 48 2.90 -1.36 27.19
CA THR A 48 2.70 -2.33 28.29
C THR A 48 1.97 -1.72 29.50
N ARG A 49 2.15 -0.41 29.77
CA ARG A 49 1.42 0.33 30.81
C ARG A 49 -0.10 0.43 30.58
N TYR A 50 -0.56 0.18 29.35
CA TYR A 50 -1.99 0.14 28.99
C TYR A 50 -2.45 -1.29 28.69
N GLU A 51 -1.81 -2.28 29.29
CA GLU A 51 -2.08 -3.71 29.11
C GLU A 51 -1.79 -4.22 27.69
N GLY A 52 -1.05 -3.48 26.90
CA GLY A 52 -0.59 -3.90 25.57
C GLY A 52 0.56 -4.90 25.64
N VAL A 53 0.91 -5.48 24.51
CA VAL A 53 2.09 -6.35 24.38
C VAL A 53 3.39 -5.55 24.25
N GLY A 54 3.31 -4.30 23.75
CA GLY A 54 4.41 -3.34 23.73
C GLY A 54 5.32 -3.41 22.51
N PHE A 55 4.84 -3.96 21.40
CA PHE A 55 5.51 -3.82 20.10
C PHE A 55 5.31 -2.41 19.52
N ASP A 56 6.26 -1.92 18.74
CA ASP A 56 6.15 -0.64 18.05
C ASP A 56 5.24 -0.73 16.83
N TYR A 57 5.31 -1.86 16.09
CA TYR A 57 4.48 -2.12 14.91
C TYR A 57 4.03 -3.56 14.85
N LYS A 58 2.91 -3.77 14.16
CA LYS A 58 2.39 -5.08 13.77
C LYS A 58 2.32 -5.18 12.25
N TRP A 59 2.79 -6.28 11.67
CA TRP A 59 2.63 -6.51 10.24
C TRP A 59 1.15 -6.66 9.88
N ASP A 60 0.72 -5.97 8.84
CA ASP A 60 -0.64 -6.10 8.31
C ASP A 60 -0.72 -7.26 7.33
N MET A 61 -0.85 -8.46 7.86
CA MET A 61 -0.96 -9.68 7.06
C MET A 61 -2.29 -9.72 6.30
N GLY A 62 -3.35 -9.10 6.83
CA GLY A 62 -4.66 -8.99 6.17
C GLY A 62 -4.57 -8.15 4.92
N TRP A 63 -3.99 -6.94 5.01
CA TRP A 63 -3.73 -6.09 3.85
C TRP A 63 -2.90 -6.80 2.78
N MET A 64 -1.85 -7.50 3.19
CA MET A 64 -0.95 -8.21 2.28
C MET A 64 -1.70 -9.29 1.51
N HIS A 65 -2.43 -10.17 2.20
CA HIS A 65 -3.19 -11.24 1.56
C HIS A 65 -4.27 -10.69 0.62
N ASP A 66 -5.09 -9.75 1.09
CA ASP A 66 -6.17 -9.18 0.30
C ASP A 66 -5.66 -8.44 -0.94
N THR A 67 -4.54 -7.70 -0.80
CA THR A 67 -3.92 -6.99 -1.92
C THR A 67 -3.37 -7.95 -2.97
N LEU A 68 -2.60 -8.96 -2.56
CA LEU A 68 -2.03 -9.92 -3.51
C LEU A 68 -3.12 -10.76 -4.20
N ASP A 69 -4.14 -11.19 -3.47
CA ASP A 69 -5.29 -11.91 -4.01
C ASP A 69 -6.06 -11.06 -5.03
N TYR A 70 -6.27 -9.77 -4.72
CA TYR A 70 -6.94 -8.86 -5.64
C TYR A 70 -6.16 -8.73 -6.96
N PHE A 71 -4.87 -8.47 -6.91
CA PHE A 71 -4.04 -8.32 -8.11
C PHE A 71 -3.78 -9.63 -8.85
N ALA A 72 -3.94 -10.78 -8.21
CA ALA A 72 -3.93 -12.09 -8.86
C ALA A 72 -5.26 -12.42 -9.58
N THR A 73 -6.34 -11.70 -9.27
CA THR A 73 -7.67 -11.93 -9.83
C THR A 73 -7.74 -11.37 -11.26
N PRO A 74 -8.33 -12.13 -12.24
CA PRO A 74 -8.60 -11.63 -13.59
C PRO A 74 -9.37 -10.32 -13.60
N PHE A 75 -9.07 -9.40 -14.54
CA PHE A 75 -9.72 -8.09 -14.61
C PHE A 75 -11.26 -8.17 -14.58
N GLY A 76 -11.85 -9.08 -15.37
CA GLY A 76 -13.31 -9.25 -15.43
C GLY A 76 -13.96 -9.76 -14.14
N GLU A 77 -13.19 -10.32 -13.21
CA GLU A 77 -13.67 -10.84 -11.92
C GLU A 77 -13.47 -9.86 -10.77
N ARG A 78 -12.62 -8.82 -10.92
CA ARG A 78 -12.32 -7.82 -9.90
C ARG A 78 -13.54 -7.06 -9.37
N PRO A 79 -14.58 -6.78 -10.18
CA PRO A 79 -15.82 -6.21 -9.65
C PRO A 79 -16.46 -7.02 -8.51
N GLY A 80 -16.28 -8.35 -8.51
CA GLY A 80 -16.78 -9.23 -7.46
C GLY A 80 -15.94 -9.22 -6.16
N CYS A 81 -14.71 -8.68 -6.19
CA CYS A 81 -13.78 -8.69 -5.06
C CYS A 81 -13.19 -7.30 -4.72
N TYR A 82 -13.79 -6.22 -5.25
CA TYR A 82 -13.30 -4.85 -5.04
C TYR A 82 -13.11 -4.48 -3.55
N GLY A 83 -13.92 -5.06 -2.68
CA GLY A 83 -13.85 -4.84 -1.24
C GLY A 83 -12.51 -5.22 -0.60
N LYS A 84 -11.71 -6.11 -1.22
CA LYS A 84 -10.41 -6.51 -0.68
C LYS A 84 -9.46 -5.33 -0.50
N LEU A 85 -9.43 -4.39 -1.43
CA LEU A 85 -8.59 -3.18 -1.29
C LEU A 85 -9.14 -2.15 -0.30
N LEU A 86 -10.41 -2.26 0.08
CA LEU A 86 -11.04 -1.35 1.04
C LEU A 86 -10.98 -1.88 2.47
N PHE A 87 -10.90 -3.21 2.63
CA PHE A 87 -11.16 -3.89 3.89
C PHE A 87 -10.15 -3.53 4.98
N SER A 88 -8.88 -3.36 4.66
CA SER A 88 -7.85 -2.99 5.63
C SER A 88 -8.20 -1.73 6.43
N MET A 89 -8.84 -0.74 5.81
CA MET A 89 -9.21 0.50 6.48
C MET A 89 -10.32 0.34 7.54
N HIS A 90 -11.04 -0.78 7.57
CA HIS A 90 -12.02 -1.06 8.62
C HIS A 90 -11.38 -1.40 9.97
N TYR A 91 -10.14 -1.89 9.97
CA TYR A 91 -9.43 -2.28 11.20
C TYR A 91 -8.09 -1.55 11.39
N PHE A 92 -7.63 -0.81 10.39
CA PHE A 92 -6.29 -0.21 10.34
C PHE A 92 -5.92 0.59 11.61
N TYR A 93 -6.87 1.30 12.19
CA TYR A 93 -6.62 2.14 13.38
C TYR A 93 -6.68 1.38 14.71
N ASN A 94 -6.85 0.07 14.70
CA ASN A 94 -6.80 -0.74 15.91
C ASN A 94 -5.38 -1.00 16.42
N GLU A 95 -4.40 -0.95 15.52
CA GLU A 95 -2.97 -1.19 15.80
C GLU A 95 -2.09 -0.21 15.01
N LEU A 96 -0.81 -0.14 15.32
CA LEU A 96 0.17 0.55 14.51
C LEU A 96 0.68 -0.40 13.42
N TYR A 97 -0.06 -0.49 12.32
CA TYR A 97 0.23 -1.43 11.25
C TYR A 97 1.40 -1.01 10.37
N LEU A 98 2.16 -2.01 9.93
CA LEU A 98 3.21 -1.94 8.92
C LEU A 98 2.80 -2.82 7.75
N LEU A 99 2.72 -2.24 6.55
CA LEU A 99 2.41 -2.97 5.32
C LEU A 99 3.64 -3.75 4.87
N ALA A 100 3.54 -5.07 4.85
CA ALA A 100 4.67 -5.95 4.58
C ALA A 100 4.50 -6.70 3.25
N LEU A 101 5.51 -6.58 2.38
CA LEU A 101 5.83 -7.52 1.33
C LEU A 101 7.20 -8.11 1.67
N SER A 102 7.19 -9.16 2.48
CA SER A 102 8.37 -9.74 3.10
C SER A 102 9.02 -10.82 2.22
N HIS A 103 10.04 -11.50 2.77
CA HIS A 103 10.65 -12.67 2.13
C HIS A 103 9.64 -13.81 1.96
N ASP A 104 8.70 -13.97 2.88
CA ASP A 104 7.71 -15.05 2.86
C ASP A 104 6.80 -15.02 1.62
N GLU A 105 6.59 -13.84 1.03
CA GLU A 105 5.78 -13.71 -0.18
C GLU A 105 6.54 -14.14 -1.45
N VAL A 106 7.86 -14.32 -1.39
CA VAL A 106 8.71 -14.53 -2.58
C VAL A 106 9.62 -15.76 -2.51
N VAL A 107 9.25 -16.75 -1.70
CA VAL A 107 10.00 -18.01 -1.47
C VAL A 107 9.09 -19.24 -1.52
N HIS A 108 9.70 -20.42 -1.57
CA HIS A 108 9.07 -21.72 -1.35
C HIS A 108 7.91 -22.06 -2.30
N GLY A 109 8.03 -21.69 -3.59
CA GLY A 109 7.01 -21.97 -4.61
C GLY A 109 5.83 -21.03 -4.58
N LYS A 110 5.91 -19.92 -3.82
CA LYS A 110 4.86 -18.90 -3.73
C LYS A 110 4.87 -17.91 -4.88
N LYS A 111 5.84 -17.99 -5.80
CA LYS A 111 6.13 -17.01 -6.87
C LYS A 111 6.66 -15.68 -6.33
N THR A 112 7.11 -14.81 -7.22
CA THR A 112 7.51 -13.43 -6.87
C THR A 112 6.32 -12.48 -6.93
N ILE A 113 6.49 -11.24 -6.43
CA ILE A 113 5.39 -10.26 -6.43
C ILE A 113 4.85 -10.07 -7.85
N ILE A 114 5.71 -9.79 -8.83
CA ILE A 114 5.26 -9.60 -10.22
C ILE A 114 4.64 -10.87 -10.81
N ASP A 115 5.16 -12.04 -10.48
CA ASP A 115 4.67 -13.29 -11.08
C ASP A 115 3.29 -13.70 -10.54
N LYS A 116 2.92 -13.26 -9.32
CA LYS A 116 1.57 -13.44 -8.77
C LYS A 116 0.50 -12.65 -9.51
N LEU A 117 0.86 -11.50 -10.12
CA LEU A 117 -0.10 -10.62 -10.77
C LEU A 117 -0.75 -11.28 -11.98
N TRP A 118 -2.01 -10.97 -12.24
CA TRP A 118 -2.74 -11.49 -13.38
C TRP A 118 -2.23 -10.92 -14.71
N GLY A 119 -2.40 -11.68 -15.79
CA GLY A 119 -2.28 -11.20 -17.15
C GLY A 119 -0.94 -11.46 -17.82
N SER A 120 -0.77 -10.83 -18.98
CA SER A 120 0.45 -10.84 -19.79
C SER A 120 1.60 -10.11 -19.10
N TYR A 121 2.81 -10.26 -19.62
CA TYR A 121 3.99 -9.56 -19.10
C TYR A 121 3.80 -8.04 -19.03
N ALA A 122 3.24 -7.42 -20.07
CA ALA A 122 3.02 -5.97 -20.07
C ALA A 122 1.98 -5.54 -19.01
N GLU A 123 0.90 -6.31 -18.87
CA GLU A 123 -0.12 -6.06 -17.84
C GLU A 123 0.42 -6.25 -16.43
N LYS A 124 1.24 -7.28 -16.20
CA LYS A 124 1.93 -7.48 -14.92
C LYS A 124 2.83 -6.30 -14.57
N CYS A 125 3.54 -5.76 -15.57
CA CYS A 125 4.41 -4.59 -15.39
C CYS A 125 3.64 -3.34 -14.98
N ALA A 126 2.53 -3.04 -15.63
CA ALA A 126 1.65 -1.93 -15.28
C ALA A 126 1.06 -2.11 -13.88
N GLN A 127 0.52 -3.30 -13.60
CA GLN A 127 -0.06 -3.62 -12.30
C GLN A 127 0.96 -3.59 -11.16
N LEU A 128 2.23 -3.95 -11.39
CA LEU A 128 3.25 -3.87 -10.37
C LEU A 128 3.47 -2.40 -9.95
N ARG A 129 3.48 -1.46 -10.91
CA ARG A 129 3.53 -0.03 -10.59
C ARG A 129 2.33 0.40 -9.76
N THR A 130 1.14 -0.06 -10.14
CA THR A 130 -0.12 0.23 -9.44
C THR A 130 -0.14 -0.35 -8.02
N LEU A 131 0.32 -1.60 -7.84
CA LEU A 131 0.39 -2.25 -6.53
C LEU A 131 1.30 -1.47 -5.57
N TYR A 132 2.51 -1.08 -6.03
CA TYR A 132 3.41 -0.30 -5.18
C TYR A 132 2.92 1.13 -4.96
N PHE A 133 2.25 1.75 -5.93
CA PHE A 133 1.54 3.01 -5.71
C PHE A 133 0.52 2.88 -4.60
N TYR A 134 -0.34 1.85 -4.62
CA TYR A 134 -1.30 1.57 -3.56
C TYR A 134 -0.61 1.39 -2.21
N MET A 135 0.42 0.53 -2.14
CA MET A 135 1.18 0.30 -0.91
C MET A 135 1.73 1.60 -0.31
N TYR A 136 2.38 2.44 -1.13
CA TYR A 136 3.07 3.63 -0.64
C TYR A 136 2.14 4.81 -0.34
N THR A 137 0.94 4.82 -0.91
CA THR A 137 -0.05 5.85 -0.64
C THR A 137 -1.13 5.43 0.37
N HIS A 138 -1.26 4.15 0.68
CA HIS A 138 -2.04 3.64 1.82
C HIS A 138 -1.39 4.07 3.14
N PRO A 139 -2.14 4.36 4.23
CA PRO A 139 -1.56 4.59 5.56
C PRO A 139 -0.71 3.42 6.06
N GLY A 140 0.20 3.69 6.98
CA GLY A 140 1.08 2.70 7.61
C GLY A 140 2.50 2.69 7.07
N LYS A 141 3.44 2.22 7.88
CA LYS A 141 4.84 2.06 7.48
C LYS A 141 4.99 0.97 6.42
N LYS A 142 6.09 1.00 5.70
CA LYS A 142 6.33 0.11 4.55
C LYS A 142 7.49 -0.82 4.84
N LEU A 143 7.29 -2.11 4.58
CA LEU A 143 8.34 -3.10 4.54
C LEU A 143 8.34 -3.74 3.16
N ASN A 144 9.40 -3.51 2.40
CA ASN A 144 9.61 -4.16 1.11
C ASN A 144 10.89 -4.98 1.17
N PHE A 145 10.77 -6.27 0.88
CA PHE A 145 11.94 -7.16 0.93
C PHE A 145 12.89 -6.88 -0.24
N MET A 146 14.19 -7.00 0.01
CA MET A 146 15.24 -6.78 -0.97
C MET A 146 15.04 -7.61 -2.24
N GLY A 147 15.24 -6.98 -3.40
CA GLY A 147 15.06 -7.58 -4.71
C GLY A 147 13.67 -7.36 -5.33
N ASN A 148 12.64 -7.10 -4.54
CA ASN A 148 11.31 -6.78 -5.07
C ASN A 148 11.34 -5.53 -5.98
N GLU A 149 12.21 -4.56 -5.69
CA GLU A 149 12.44 -3.36 -6.50
C GLU A 149 13.05 -3.64 -7.88
N LEU A 150 13.56 -4.84 -8.09
CA LEU A 150 14.06 -5.31 -9.40
C LEU A 150 12.96 -5.98 -10.24
N ALA A 151 11.77 -6.19 -9.68
CA ALA A 151 10.66 -6.91 -10.32
C ALA A 151 11.07 -8.32 -10.77
N HIS A 152 11.86 -9.03 -9.97
CA HIS A 152 12.43 -10.32 -10.34
C HIS A 152 11.37 -11.42 -10.47
N PHE A 153 11.58 -12.37 -11.40
CA PHE A 153 10.73 -13.55 -11.60
C PHE A 153 11.25 -14.80 -10.91
N ARG A 154 12.49 -14.80 -10.48
CA ARG A 154 13.07 -15.88 -9.70
C ARG A 154 12.81 -15.62 -8.22
N GLU A 155 12.27 -16.61 -7.51
CA GLU A 155 12.13 -16.53 -6.06
C GLU A 155 13.47 -16.27 -5.37
N TRP A 156 13.41 -15.58 -4.24
CA TRP A 156 14.58 -15.30 -3.44
C TRP A 156 15.20 -16.60 -2.89
N ASP A 157 16.52 -16.64 -2.87
CA ASP A 157 17.30 -17.77 -2.39
C ASP A 157 18.51 -17.23 -1.61
N GLU A 158 18.61 -17.58 -0.33
CA GLU A 158 19.67 -17.12 0.57
C GLU A 158 21.09 -17.56 0.14
N LYS A 159 21.21 -18.52 -0.79
CA LYS A 159 22.48 -19.03 -1.32
C LYS A 159 22.93 -18.33 -2.59
N ARG A 160 22.16 -17.36 -3.06
CA ARG A 160 22.42 -16.71 -4.35
C ARG A 160 22.32 -15.18 -4.21
N GLU A 161 23.14 -14.52 -5.01
CA GLU A 161 23.04 -13.08 -5.22
C GLU A 161 21.72 -12.69 -5.88
N LEU A 162 21.26 -11.46 -5.66
CA LEU A 162 20.13 -10.88 -6.38
C LEU A 162 20.46 -10.77 -7.87
N ASP A 163 19.43 -10.85 -8.72
CA ASP A 163 19.58 -10.83 -10.18
C ASP A 163 19.82 -9.39 -10.69
N TRP A 164 20.93 -8.75 -10.31
CA TRP A 164 21.30 -7.38 -10.71
C TRP A 164 21.38 -7.20 -12.22
N ASN A 165 21.67 -8.26 -12.98
CA ASN A 165 21.66 -8.27 -14.44
C ASN A 165 20.29 -7.96 -15.04
N LEU A 166 19.19 -8.05 -14.27
CA LEU A 166 17.87 -7.62 -14.72
C LEU A 166 17.83 -6.14 -15.09
N LEU A 167 18.68 -5.31 -14.50
CA LEU A 167 18.76 -3.89 -14.84
C LEU A 167 19.30 -3.61 -16.26
N GLU A 168 19.81 -4.60 -16.96
CA GLU A 168 20.14 -4.52 -18.39
C GLU A 168 18.88 -4.57 -19.27
N TYR A 169 17.74 -5.01 -18.73
CA TYR A 169 16.48 -5.10 -19.47
C TYR A 169 15.61 -3.86 -19.21
N PRO A 170 15.08 -3.24 -20.29
CA PRO A 170 14.41 -1.93 -20.19
C PRO A 170 13.28 -1.84 -19.16
N PHE A 171 12.49 -2.91 -18.99
CA PHE A 171 11.41 -2.91 -18.02
C PHE A 171 11.91 -2.88 -16.57
N HIS A 172 12.86 -3.73 -16.25
CA HIS A 172 13.38 -3.84 -14.88
C HIS A 172 14.12 -2.57 -14.46
N ASP A 173 14.92 -1.98 -15.36
CA ASP A 173 15.58 -0.68 -15.16
C ASP A 173 14.53 0.44 -14.97
N ALA A 174 13.51 0.48 -15.82
CA ALA A 174 12.43 1.47 -15.70
C ALA A 174 11.63 1.31 -14.42
N PHE A 175 11.32 0.06 -14.01
CA PHE A 175 10.62 -0.21 -12.77
C PHE A 175 11.44 0.18 -11.54
N GLN A 176 12.73 -0.14 -11.51
CA GLN A 176 13.62 0.25 -10.42
C GLN A 176 13.69 1.79 -10.26
N LYS A 177 13.76 2.51 -11.39
CA LYS A 177 13.71 3.99 -11.40
C LYS A 177 12.35 4.52 -10.90
N TYR A 178 11.25 3.89 -11.31
CA TYR A 178 9.91 4.19 -10.79
C TYR A 178 9.85 3.98 -9.27
N PHE A 179 10.31 2.83 -8.80
CA PHE A 179 10.31 2.50 -7.38
C PHE A 179 11.12 3.51 -6.56
N ALA A 180 12.29 3.89 -7.05
CA ALA A 180 13.12 4.92 -6.44
C ALA A 180 12.42 6.30 -6.42
N ALA A 181 11.68 6.65 -7.49
CA ALA A 181 10.88 7.88 -7.54
C ALA A 181 9.72 7.83 -6.54
N LEU A 182 9.02 6.70 -6.43
CA LEU A 182 7.95 6.48 -5.47
C LEU A 182 8.44 6.60 -4.02
N CYS A 183 9.61 6.02 -3.69
CA CYS A 183 10.23 6.17 -2.38
C CYS A 183 10.59 7.63 -2.06
N ARG A 184 11.11 8.38 -3.05
CA ARG A 184 11.38 9.81 -2.88
C ARG A 184 10.10 10.60 -2.66
N THR A 185 9.04 10.33 -3.43
CA THR A 185 7.73 10.95 -3.25
C THR A 185 7.20 10.67 -1.84
N TYR A 186 7.25 9.42 -1.39
CA TYR A 186 6.83 9.07 -0.01
C TYR A 186 7.62 9.86 1.04
N ALA A 187 8.92 10.01 0.88
CA ALA A 187 9.77 10.72 1.83
C ALA A 187 9.62 12.25 1.78
N SER A 188 9.24 12.82 0.62
CA SER A 188 9.12 14.28 0.43
C SER A 188 7.72 14.83 0.69
N GLU A 189 6.67 13.98 0.56
CA GLU A 189 5.28 14.43 0.68
C GLU A 189 4.74 14.16 2.10
N PRO A 190 4.65 15.18 2.98
CA PRO A 190 4.24 14.99 4.38
C PRO A 190 2.88 14.30 4.53
N ALA A 191 1.95 14.52 3.61
CA ALA A 191 0.64 13.87 3.65
C ALA A 191 0.73 12.34 3.57
N LEU A 192 1.84 11.75 3.11
CA LEU A 192 2.00 10.29 3.02
C LEU A 192 2.54 9.64 4.30
N TYR A 193 3.27 10.38 5.14
CA TYR A 193 3.92 9.80 6.33
C TYR A 193 3.57 10.50 7.65
N ASP A 194 3.05 11.74 7.61
CA ASP A 194 2.66 12.48 8.80
C ASP A 194 1.19 12.19 9.12
N GLY A 195 0.91 11.74 10.33
CA GLY A 195 -0.46 11.39 10.73
C GLY A 195 -0.97 10.06 10.17
N GLU A 196 -0.11 9.14 9.76
CA GLU A 196 -0.52 7.85 9.18
C GLU A 196 -1.51 7.05 10.05
N TYR A 197 -1.41 7.18 11.36
CA TYR A 197 -2.28 6.50 12.34
C TYR A 197 -3.38 7.41 12.91
N ASN A 198 -3.59 8.58 12.30
CA ASN A 198 -4.70 9.45 12.63
C ASN A 198 -5.82 9.28 11.59
N PRO A 199 -7.03 8.81 11.98
CA PRO A 199 -8.13 8.61 11.05
C PRO A 199 -8.57 9.87 10.31
N ASP A 200 -8.34 11.08 10.84
CA ASP A 200 -8.65 12.33 10.16
C ASP A 200 -7.71 12.62 8.96
N CYS A 201 -6.59 11.90 8.88
CA CYS A 201 -5.60 12.04 7.81
C CYS A 201 -5.85 11.14 6.60
N PHE A 202 -6.94 10.38 6.58
CA PHE A 202 -7.36 9.55 5.46
C PHE A 202 -8.85 9.73 5.16
N GLU A 203 -9.22 9.81 3.88
CA GLU A 203 -10.63 9.87 3.47
C GLU A 203 -10.81 9.19 2.11
N TRP A 204 -11.73 8.22 2.01
CA TRP A 204 -12.16 7.72 0.71
C TRP A 204 -12.93 8.80 -0.06
N VAL A 205 -12.52 9.07 -1.30
CA VAL A 205 -13.15 10.05 -2.20
C VAL A 205 -14.13 9.39 -3.15
N ALA A 206 -13.78 8.23 -3.70
CA ALA A 206 -14.60 7.49 -4.63
C ALA A 206 -14.70 6.03 -4.16
N SER A 207 -15.75 5.73 -3.42
CA SER A 207 -16.10 4.36 -3.02
C SER A 207 -17.12 3.73 -3.99
N GLU A 208 -17.89 4.53 -4.69
CA GLU A 208 -18.95 4.08 -5.60
C GLU A 208 -18.40 3.47 -6.89
N SER A 209 -17.23 3.93 -7.33
CA SER A 209 -16.56 3.47 -8.54
C SER A 209 -15.60 2.31 -8.32
N CYS A 210 -15.46 1.82 -7.08
CA CYS A 210 -14.53 0.72 -6.79
C CYS A 210 -14.90 -0.59 -7.52
N ALA A 211 -16.18 -0.83 -7.75
CA ALA A 211 -16.63 -1.97 -8.56
C ALA A 211 -16.24 -1.85 -10.05
N GLU A 212 -16.00 -0.63 -10.54
CA GLU A 212 -15.46 -0.35 -11.88
C GLU A 212 -13.93 -0.38 -11.91
N GLY A 213 -13.28 -0.63 -10.77
CA GLY A 213 -11.83 -0.70 -10.63
C GLY A 213 -11.15 0.65 -10.37
N VAL A 214 -11.91 1.73 -10.20
CA VAL A 214 -11.36 3.06 -9.88
C VAL A 214 -11.48 3.34 -8.39
N TYR A 215 -10.35 3.61 -7.75
CA TYR A 215 -10.24 3.94 -6.34
C TYR A 215 -9.65 5.34 -6.20
N ALA A 216 -10.20 6.15 -5.28
CA ALA A 216 -9.62 7.44 -4.97
C ALA A 216 -9.73 7.74 -3.47
N TRP A 217 -8.66 8.29 -2.91
CA TRP A 217 -8.59 8.68 -1.50
C TRP A 217 -7.73 9.92 -1.31
N LEU A 218 -8.01 10.65 -0.24
CA LEU A 218 -7.20 11.75 0.24
C LEU A 218 -6.26 11.28 1.35
N ARG A 219 -5.01 11.71 1.26
CA ARG A 219 -4.03 11.70 2.35
C ARG A 219 -3.81 13.13 2.81
N LYS A 220 -3.80 13.35 4.12
CA LYS A 220 -3.70 14.67 4.72
C LYS A 220 -2.56 14.70 5.75
N GLY A 221 -1.73 15.73 5.73
CA GLY A 221 -0.66 15.91 6.70
C GLY A 221 0.05 17.24 6.54
N ARG A 222 0.40 17.90 7.65
CA ARG A 222 1.14 19.17 7.71
C ARG A 222 0.63 20.25 6.74
N GLY A 223 -0.68 20.42 6.64
CA GLY A 223 -1.28 21.42 5.76
C GLY A 223 -1.28 21.03 4.27
N GLN A 224 -0.89 19.82 3.94
CA GLN A 224 -0.93 19.26 2.58
C GLN A 224 -2.07 18.27 2.44
N ASN A 225 -2.72 18.28 1.28
CA ASN A 225 -3.63 17.23 0.86
C ASN A 225 -3.10 16.60 -0.44
N LEU A 226 -3.03 15.29 -0.48
CA LEU A 226 -2.74 14.52 -1.70
C LEU A 226 -3.97 13.71 -2.08
N LEU A 227 -4.44 13.89 -3.30
CA LEU A 227 -5.44 13.04 -3.92
C LEU A 227 -4.73 11.90 -4.65
N CYS A 228 -4.93 10.69 -4.18
CA CYS A 228 -4.44 9.46 -4.79
C CYS A 228 -5.57 8.86 -5.61
N VAL A 229 -5.30 8.54 -6.88
CA VAL A 229 -6.29 7.95 -7.80
C VAL A 229 -5.66 6.73 -8.47
N MET A 230 -6.37 5.63 -8.51
CA MET A 230 -5.89 4.36 -9.04
C MET A 230 -6.95 3.71 -9.92
N ASN A 231 -6.59 3.36 -11.16
CA ASN A 231 -7.36 2.46 -12.01
C ASN A 231 -6.70 1.08 -11.99
N THR A 232 -7.45 0.05 -11.68
CA THR A 232 -6.97 -1.33 -11.56
C THR A 232 -7.47 -2.24 -12.69
N GLN A 233 -8.16 -1.68 -13.67
CA GLN A 233 -8.65 -2.40 -14.85
C GLN A 233 -7.69 -2.22 -16.04
N ASP A 234 -7.94 -2.99 -17.08
CA ASP A 234 -7.25 -2.94 -18.38
C ASP A 234 -7.84 -1.92 -19.36
N SER A 235 -8.87 -1.20 -18.93
CA SER A 235 -9.58 -0.19 -19.70
C SER A 235 -9.32 1.21 -19.15
N SER A 236 -9.12 2.17 -20.05
CA SER A 236 -8.93 3.58 -19.68
C SER A 236 -10.27 4.29 -19.53
N HIS A 237 -10.33 5.24 -18.63
CA HIS A 237 -11.47 6.13 -18.44
C HIS A 237 -11.13 7.54 -18.94
N LYS A 238 -11.98 8.09 -19.83
CA LYS A 238 -11.87 9.47 -20.28
C LYS A 238 -12.81 10.37 -19.50
N LYS A 239 -12.29 11.52 -19.06
CA LYS A 239 -13.05 12.51 -18.30
C LYS A 239 -13.76 11.92 -17.08
N PHE A 240 -13.07 11.04 -16.35
CA PHE A 240 -13.62 10.41 -15.15
C PHE A 240 -13.85 11.46 -14.06
N PRO A 241 -15.09 11.59 -13.51
CA PRO A 241 -15.40 12.60 -12.51
C PRO A 241 -15.05 12.07 -11.11
N LEU A 242 -14.35 12.88 -10.34
CA LEU A 242 -14.16 12.68 -8.91
C LEU A 242 -14.83 13.82 -8.16
N TYR A 243 -15.64 13.50 -7.17
CA TYR A 243 -16.41 14.48 -6.42
C TYR A 243 -15.72 14.80 -5.10
N LEU A 244 -15.46 16.10 -4.85
CA LEU A 244 -14.76 16.61 -3.69
C LEU A 244 -15.67 17.52 -2.86
N LYS A 245 -15.39 17.61 -1.55
CA LYS A 245 -16.12 18.47 -0.60
C LYS A 245 -15.67 19.93 -0.64
N PHE A 246 -14.57 20.23 -1.33
CA PHE A 246 -13.95 21.55 -1.35
C PHE A 246 -13.43 21.87 -2.75
N PRO A 247 -13.41 23.17 -3.14
CA PRO A 247 -12.79 23.59 -4.38
C PRO A 247 -11.27 23.48 -4.23
N CYS A 248 -10.59 23.05 -5.27
CA CYS A 248 -9.13 22.97 -5.26
C CYS A 248 -8.50 23.18 -6.63
N SER A 249 -7.23 23.55 -6.57
CA SER A 249 -6.29 23.42 -7.68
C SER A 249 -5.26 22.38 -7.26
N ALA A 250 -5.00 21.40 -8.11
CA ALA A 250 -4.06 20.34 -7.84
C ALA A 250 -2.95 20.30 -8.90
N GLU A 251 -1.74 20.00 -8.48
CA GLU A 251 -0.59 19.72 -9.35
C GLU A 251 -0.29 18.23 -9.34
N LEU A 252 0.03 17.65 -10.50
CA LEU A 252 0.44 16.26 -10.61
C LEU A 252 1.80 16.05 -9.96
N VAL A 253 1.86 15.18 -8.96
CA VAL A 253 3.08 14.82 -8.23
C VAL A 253 3.75 13.59 -8.84
N LEU A 254 2.98 12.54 -9.11
CA LEU A 254 3.48 11.28 -9.67
C LEU A 254 2.45 10.67 -10.62
N ASP A 255 2.90 10.24 -11.78
CA ASP A 255 2.12 9.45 -12.74
C ASP A 255 2.79 8.09 -12.94
N THR A 256 2.11 7.01 -12.55
CA THR A 256 2.63 5.64 -12.66
C THR A 256 2.71 5.17 -14.11
N GLU A 257 1.97 5.81 -15.03
CA GLU A 257 1.95 5.52 -16.46
C GLU A 257 2.79 6.51 -17.30
N ALA A 258 3.70 7.25 -16.66
CA ALA A 258 4.65 8.06 -17.41
C ALA A 258 5.60 7.18 -18.25
N GLY A 259 5.89 7.61 -19.46
CA GLY A 259 6.76 6.86 -20.39
C GLY A 259 8.18 6.64 -19.88
N THR A 260 8.65 7.46 -18.92
CA THR A 260 9.92 7.25 -18.20
C THR A 260 10.01 5.95 -17.44
N TRP A 261 8.86 5.36 -17.08
CA TRP A 261 8.75 4.05 -16.39
C TRP A 261 8.16 2.97 -17.29
N GLY A 262 8.13 3.18 -18.61
CA GLY A 262 7.53 2.26 -19.57
C GLY A 262 6.00 2.29 -19.61
N GLY A 263 5.39 3.36 -19.09
CA GLY A 263 3.95 3.60 -19.20
C GLY A 263 3.55 4.23 -20.53
N VAL A 264 2.25 4.45 -20.71
CA VAL A 264 1.66 4.90 -21.99
C VAL A 264 1.64 6.42 -22.17
N HIS A 265 1.83 7.20 -21.11
CA HIS A 265 1.83 8.65 -21.16
C HIS A 265 3.18 9.20 -21.62
N LYS A 266 3.15 10.25 -22.46
CA LYS A 266 4.37 11.01 -22.78
C LYS A 266 4.92 11.62 -21.50
N ALA A 267 6.26 11.72 -21.42
CA ALA A 267 7.02 12.16 -20.26
C ALA A 267 6.36 13.30 -19.46
N HIS A 268 6.48 13.23 -18.15
CA HIS A 268 5.99 14.13 -17.13
C HIS A 268 5.99 15.61 -17.57
N ARG A 269 4.83 16.15 -17.84
CA ARG A 269 4.63 17.60 -17.85
C ARG A 269 3.94 17.96 -16.54
N LYS A 270 4.34 19.06 -15.92
CA LYS A 270 3.54 19.69 -14.86
C LYS A 270 2.13 19.84 -15.38
N GLN A 271 1.19 19.13 -14.79
CA GLN A 271 -0.23 19.23 -15.12
C GLN A 271 -0.94 19.82 -13.93
N ASN A 272 -1.73 20.85 -14.18
CA ASN A 272 -2.58 21.45 -13.18
C ASN A 272 -4.02 21.07 -13.47
N PHE A 273 -4.74 20.74 -12.43
CA PHE A 273 -6.14 20.36 -12.45
C PHE A 273 -6.92 21.33 -11.58
N HIS A 274 -8.14 21.64 -11.98
CA HIS A 274 -9.02 22.52 -11.24
C HIS A 274 -10.38 21.86 -11.10
N THR A 275 -10.99 22.00 -9.94
CA THR A 275 -12.37 21.60 -9.75
C THR A 275 -13.31 22.60 -10.41
N THR A 276 -14.47 22.11 -10.84
CA THR A 276 -15.62 22.91 -11.28
C THR A 276 -16.76 22.73 -10.29
N ASP A 277 -17.66 23.70 -10.22
CA ASP A 277 -18.88 23.59 -9.46
C ASP A 277 -19.78 22.48 -10.04
N GLY A 278 -20.53 21.84 -9.18
CA GLY A 278 -21.41 20.73 -9.50
C GLY A 278 -20.81 19.39 -9.07
N GLY A 279 -21.60 18.61 -8.35
CA GLY A 279 -21.20 17.34 -7.81
C GLY A 279 -22.41 16.58 -7.29
N VAL A 280 -22.17 15.46 -6.59
CA VAL A 280 -23.21 14.59 -6.07
C VAL A 280 -22.89 14.15 -4.62
N PHE A 281 -23.88 13.64 -3.92
CA PHE A 281 -23.73 13.05 -2.59
C PHE A 281 -23.09 13.96 -1.52
N GLY A 282 -23.41 15.27 -1.53
CA GLY A 282 -22.86 16.25 -0.59
C GLY A 282 -21.38 16.59 -0.85
N ARG A 283 -20.90 16.33 -2.04
CA ARG A 283 -19.60 16.73 -2.59
C ARG A 283 -19.86 17.68 -3.76
N ASP A 284 -19.70 18.96 -3.53
CA ASP A 284 -20.23 20.02 -4.41
C ASP A 284 -19.28 20.39 -5.56
N TYR A 285 -18.09 19.77 -5.61
CA TYR A 285 -17.06 20.09 -6.60
C TYR A 285 -16.64 18.85 -7.37
N THR A 286 -16.45 19.02 -8.69
CA THR A 286 -16.01 17.93 -9.58
C THR A 286 -14.59 18.19 -10.10
N LEU A 287 -13.70 17.23 -9.90
CA LEU A 287 -12.41 17.13 -10.57
C LEU A 287 -12.50 16.07 -11.67
N THR A 288 -12.12 16.45 -12.89
CA THR A 288 -12.20 15.52 -14.05
C THR A 288 -10.81 15.09 -14.46
N LEU A 289 -10.58 13.77 -14.56
CA LEU A 289 -9.29 13.18 -14.93
C LEU A 289 -9.44 12.19 -16.08
N ASP A 290 -8.41 12.11 -16.92
CA ASP A 290 -8.21 10.96 -17.79
C ASP A 290 -7.38 9.93 -17.04
N LEU A 291 -7.92 8.71 -16.89
CA LEU A 291 -7.24 7.61 -16.19
C LEU A 291 -6.83 6.55 -17.22
N PRO A 292 -5.56 6.15 -17.26
CA PRO A 292 -5.05 5.12 -18.15
C PRO A 292 -5.54 3.74 -17.79
#